data_b7b891fde6c2530e9df1c47bf340112f
#
_entry.id   b7b891fde6c2530e9df1c47bf340112f
#
_cell.length_a   1.000
_cell.length_b   1.000
_cell.length_c   1.000
_cell.angle_alpha   90.00
_cell.angle_beta   90.00
_cell.angle_gamma   90.00
#
_symmetry.space_group_name_H-M   'P 1'
#
loop_
_entity.id
_entity.type
_entity.pdbx_description
1 polymer ?
#
loop_
_entity_poly.entity_id
_entity_poly.type
_entity_poly.pdbx_seq_one_letter_code
_entity_poly.pdbx_strand_id
1 'polypeptide(L)'
;MITIGKTADVKATVDESNTARAAGSGSLDVFATPMMIALMERAACEALSGVLEAGQTSVGTQIGVSHTAASPVGAVITATATITGADGRKIEFTLTARDGAGEIGNGTHTRVIVDEAKFMAKLSGR
;
A
#
# COMPACT_ATOMS: atom_id res chain seq x y z
N MET A 1 -2.82 9.19 -17.88
CA MET A 1 -3.43 7.93 -18.40
C MET A 1 -2.98 6.74 -17.57
N ILE A 2 -3.92 5.91 -17.19
CA ILE A 2 -3.65 4.70 -16.41
C ILE A 2 -3.20 3.60 -17.37
N THR A 3 -2.04 2.99 -17.07
CA THR A 3 -1.49 1.92 -17.89
C THR A 3 -1.54 0.60 -17.12
N ILE A 4 -2.30 -0.38 -17.63
CA ILE A 4 -2.34 -1.72 -17.06
C ILE A 4 -0.94 -2.33 -17.15
N GLY A 5 -0.49 -2.94 -16.06
CA GLY A 5 0.85 -3.51 -15.95
C GLY A 5 1.89 -2.56 -15.36
N LYS A 6 1.57 -1.27 -15.19
CA LYS A 6 2.50 -0.35 -14.52
C LYS A 6 2.73 -0.81 -13.09
N THR A 7 3.99 -0.82 -12.67
CA THR A 7 4.40 -1.23 -11.34
C THR A 7 5.20 -0.15 -10.65
N ALA A 8 5.21 -0.16 -9.32
CA ALA A 8 6.05 0.69 -8.51
C ALA A 8 6.50 -0.06 -7.26
N ASP A 9 7.73 0.20 -6.84
CA ASP A 9 8.32 -0.36 -5.64
C ASP A 9 8.56 0.75 -4.63
N VAL A 10 8.32 0.43 -3.35
CA VAL A 10 8.73 1.27 -2.23
C VAL A 10 9.41 0.40 -1.18
N LYS A 11 10.30 0.98 -0.40
CA LYS A 11 11.10 0.24 0.60
C LYS A 11 10.94 0.84 1.98
N ALA A 12 11.09 -0.03 2.98
CA ALA A 12 11.19 0.37 4.37
C ALA A 12 12.13 -0.60 5.08
N THR A 13 12.85 -0.12 6.07
CA THR A 13 13.65 -0.98 6.95
C THR A 13 12.86 -1.25 8.21
N VAL A 14 12.84 -2.49 8.65
CA VAL A 14 12.20 -2.85 9.92
C VAL A 14 13.03 -2.27 11.06
N ASP A 15 12.41 -1.44 11.87
CA ASP A 15 13.02 -0.83 13.04
C ASP A 15 12.04 -0.87 14.24
N GLU A 16 12.41 -0.25 15.34
CA GLU A 16 11.60 -0.25 16.54
C GLU A 16 10.26 0.48 16.40
N SER A 17 10.07 1.28 15.33
CA SER A 17 8.84 2.06 15.12
C SER A 17 7.76 1.30 14.35
N ASN A 18 8.12 0.21 13.66
CA ASN A 18 7.19 -0.51 12.77
C ASN A 18 7.06 -2.00 13.08
N THR A 19 7.44 -2.40 14.28
CA THR A 19 7.22 -3.77 14.75
C THR A 19 5.77 -3.98 15.19
N ALA A 20 5.37 -5.24 15.27
CA ALA A 20 4.05 -5.63 15.77
C ALA A 20 3.82 -5.07 17.18
N ARG A 21 4.83 -5.10 18.03
CA ARG A 21 4.76 -4.52 19.37
C ARG A 21 4.50 -3.02 19.32
N ALA A 22 5.25 -2.28 18.51
CA ALA A 22 5.10 -0.82 18.39
C ALA A 22 3.73 -0.44 17.79
N ALA A 23 3.25 -1.19 16.80
CA ALA A 23 1.97 -0.94 16.16
C ALA A 23 0.76 -1.39 16.99
N GLY A 24 0.99 -2.17 18.05
CA GLY A 24 -0.10 -2.72 18.85
C GLY A 24 -0.85 -3.86 18.17
N SER A 25 -0.26 -4.47 17.15
CA SER A 25 -0.86 -5.58 16.40
C SER A 25 -0.36 -6.95 16.81
N GLY A 26 0.50 -7.01 17.80
CA GLY A 26 1.07 -8.22 18.36
C GLY A 26 2.06 -7.89 19.45
N SER A 27 2.80 -8.89 19.93
CA SER A 27 3.71 -8.74 21.06
C SER A 27 5.19 -8.90 20.70
N LEU A 28 5.49 -9.15 19.43
CA LEU A 28 6.84 -9.48 18.99
C LEU A 28 7.49 -8.32 18.22
N ASP A 29 8.83 -8.32 18.22
CA ASP A 29 9.63 -7.33 17.49
C ASP A 29 9.91 -7.85 16.07
N VAL A 30 8.84 -7.99 15.30
CA VAL A 30 8.86 -8.35 13.87
C VAL A 30 8.07 -7.31 13.10
N PHE A 31 8.32 -7.20 11.80
CA PHE A 31 7.59 -6.25 10.95
C PHE A 31 6.08 -6.45 11.09
N ALA A 32 5.37 -5.39 11.43
CA ALA A 32 3.93 -5.44 11.73
C ALA A 32 3.10 -5.62 10.45
N THR A 33 2.09 -6.47 10.52
CA THR A 33 1.13 -6.65 9.41
C THR A 33 0.50 -5.33 8.96
N PRO A 34 -0.02 -4.46 9.83
CA PRO A 34 -0.57 -3.17 9.38
C PRO A 34 0.48 -2.26 8.75
N MET A 35 1.74 -2.38 9.14
CA MET A 35 2.81 -1.58 8.52
C MET A 35 3.18 -2.14 7.13
N MET A 36 3.11 -3.44 6.94
CA MET A 36 3.23 -4.04 5.61
C MET A 36 2.11 -3.56 4.69
N ILE A 37 0.89 -3.54 5.18
CA ILE A 37 -0.27 -3.05 4.43
C ILE A 37 -0.08 -1.57 4.06
N ALA A 38 0.35 -0.74 4.99
CA ALA A 38 0.62 0.67 4.72
C ALA A 38 1.70 0.85 3.66
N LEU A 39 2.75 0.03 3.68
CA LEU A 39 3.81 0.06 2.67
C LEU A 39 3.28 -0.35 1.30
N MET A 40 2.43 -1.38 1.25
CA MET A 40 1.76 -1.81 0.02
C MET A 40 0.86 -0.72 -0.55
N GLU A 41 0.10 -0.03 0.30
CA GLU A 41 -0.72 1.11 -0.13
C GLU A 41 0.14 2.24 -0.67
N ARG A 42 1.27 2.50 -0.04
CA ARG A 42 2.22 3.50 -0.52
C ARG A 42 2.77 3.14 -1.89
N ALA A 43 3.05 1.86 -2.14
CA ALA A 43 3.46 1.39 -3.48
C ALA A 43 2.36 1.63 -4.52
N ALA A 44 1.10 1.40 -4.17
CA ALA A 44 -0.03 1.69 -5.05
C ALA A 44 -0.14 3.18 -5.37
N CYS A 45 0.03 4.04 -4.37
CA CYS A 45 0.06 5.50 -4.58
C CYS A 45 1.21 5.89 -5.51
N GLU A 46 2.38 5.28 -5.34
CA GLU A 46 3.54 5.55 -6.20
C GLU A 46 3.26 5.13 -7.65
N ALA A 47 2.55 4.02 -7.87
CA ALA A 47 2.16 3.59 -9.20
C ALA A 47 1.22 4.59 -9.89
N LEU A 48 0.48 5.37 -9.12
CA LEU A 48 -0.40 6.43 -9.64
C LEU A 48 0.31 7.78 -9.76
N SER A 49 1.53 7.91 -9.25
CA SER A 49 2.30 9.14 -9.33
C SER A 49 2.56 9.53 -10.78
N GLY A 50 2.29 10.78 -11.12
CA GLY A 50 2.49 11.32 -12.46
C GLY A 50 1.34 11.02 -13.43
N VAL A 51 0.33 10.23 -13.05
CA VAL A 51 -0.83 9.96 -13.91
C VAL A 51 -2.10 10.64 -13.43
N LEU A 52 -2.14 11.09 -12.18
CA LEU A 52 -3.27 11.86 -11.66
C LEU A 52 -3.19 13.31 -12.14
N GLU A 53 -4.36 13.90 -12.39
CA GLU A 53 -4.45 15.30 -12.74
C GLU A 53 -4.31 16.19 -11.50
N ALA A 54 -4.03 17.49 -11.72
CA ALA A 54 -3.97 18.44 -10.62
C ALA A 54 -5.29 18.43 -9.83
N GLY A 55 -5.20 18.42 -8.50
CA GLY A 55 -6.36 18.38 -7.62
C GLY A 55 -6.92 16.98 -7.39
N GLN A 56 -6.40 15.96 -8.06
CA GLN A 56 -6.80 14.58 -7.84
C GLN A 56 -5.89 13.86 -6.86
N THR A 57 -6.47 12.96 -6.10
CA THR A 57 -5.77 11.99 -5.26
C THR A 57 -6.50 10.65 -5.33
N SER A 58 -6.06 9.68 -4.56
CA SER A 58 -6.77 8.40 -4.47
C SER A 58 -6.95 8.01 -3.01
N VAL A 59 -8.02 7.24 -2.76
CA VAL A 59 -8.30 6.66 -1.45
C VAL A 59 -8.43 5.15 -1.59
N GLY A 60 -7.93 4.40 -0.60
CA GLY A 60 -8.08 2.96 -0.56
C GLY A 60 -9.50 2.58 -0.16
N THR A 61 -10.13 1.66 -0.89
CA THR A 61 -11.49 1.22 -0.62
C THR A 61 -11.58 -0.27 -0.31
N GLN A 62 -10.58 -1.04 -0.68
CA GLN A 62 -10.51 -2.47 -0.40
C GLN A 62 -9.05 -2.89 -0.33
N ILE A 63 -8.71 -3.76 0.60
CA ILE A 63 -7.41 -4.43 0.64
C ILE A 63 -7.60 -5.81 1.26
N GLY A 64 -7.05 -6.82 0.61
CA GLY A 64 -7.05 -8.18 1.11
C GLY A 64 -5.67 -8.77 0.91
N VAL A 65 -4.95 -9.01 1.99
CA VAL A 65 -3.57 -9.48 1.93
C VAL A 65 -3.34 -10.62 2.91
N SER A 66 -2.34 -11.44 2.58
CA SER A 66 -1.79 -12.44 3.49
C SER A 66 -0.38 -12.04 3.85
N HIS A 67 -0.03 -12.13 5.14
CA HIS A 67 1.31 -11.90 5.66
C HIS A 67 1.87 -13.27 6.05
N THR A 68 2.68 -13.85 5.19
CA THR A 68 3.01 -15.28 5.23
C THR A 68 4.36 -15.60 5.87
N ALA A 69 5.22 -14.60 6.05
CA ALA A 69 6.53 -14.78 6.67
C ALA A 69 6.89 -13.54 7.50
N ALA A 70 7.52 -13.76 8.63
CA ALA A 70 7.96 -12.69 9.51
C ALA A 70 9.32 -12.13 9.07
N SER A 71 9.54 -10.85 9.33
CA SER A 71 10.82 -10.18 9.07
C SER A 71 11.34 -9.55 10.35
N PRO A 72 12.63 -9.77 10.68
CA PRO A 72 13.22 -9.24 11.90
C PRO A 72 13.58 -7.76 11.75
N VAL A 73 13.83 -7.11 12.88
CA VAL A 73 14.45 -5.76 12.90
C VAL A 73 15.74 -5.78 12.07
N GLY A 74 15.93 -4.78 11.24
CA GLY A 74 17.06 -4.67 10.33
C GLY A 74 16.77 -5.16 8.91
N ALA A 75 15.73 -5.95 8.70
CA ALA A 75 15.36 -6.40 7.35
C ALA A 75 14.89 -5.22 6.50
N VAL A 76 15.23 -5.25 5.22
CA VAL A 76 14.74 -4.28 4.23
C VAL A 76 13.55 -4.91 3.52
N ILE A 77 12.41 -4.24 3.60
CA ILE A 77 11.16 -4.69 2.97
C ILE A 77 10.97 -3.90 1.68
N THR A 78 10.65 -4.60 0.60
CA THR A 78 10.23 -3.97 -0.66
C THR A 78 8.79 -4.36 -0.94
N ALA A 79 7.91 -3.38 -1.05
CA ALA A 79 6.53 -3.60 -1.49
C ALA A 79 6.40 -3.18 -2.95
N THR A 80 5.71 -3.98 -3.73
CA THR A 80 5.46 -3.75 -5.15
C THR A 80 3.96 -3.75 -5.40
N ALA A 81 3.47 -2.72 -6.08
CA ALA A 81 2.10 -2.65 -6.57
C ALA A 81 2.10 -2.65 -8.09
N THR A 82 1.21 -3.45 -8.68
CA THR A 82 1.03 -3.53 -10.12
C THR A 82 -0.42 -3.22 -10.45
N ILE A 83 -0.65 -2.28 -11.36
CA ILE A 83 -2.00 -1.94 -11.83
C ILE A 83 -2.51 -3.09 -12.70
N THR A 84 -3.62 -3.68 -12.30
CA THR A 84 -4.23 -4.82 -12.99
C THR A 84 -5.56 -4.49 -13.64
N GLY A 85 -6.21 -3.39 -13.24
CA GLY A 85 -7.48 -2.99 -13.79
C GLY A 85 -7.74 -1.50 -13.59
N ALA A 86 -8.53 -0.94 -14.49
CA ALA A 86 -8.98 0.44 -14.40
C ALA A 86 -10.37 0.52 -15.04
N ASP A 87 -11.34 1.02 -14.28
CA ASP A 87 -12.71 1.22 -14.72
C ASP A 87 -13.18 2.57 -14.20
N GLY A 88 -13.12 3.59 -15.06
CA GLY A 88 -13.38 4.95 -14.64
C GLY A 88 -12.39 5.40 -13.59
N ARG A 89 -12.88 5.72 -12.39
CA ARG A 89 -12.05 6.17 -11.26
C ARG A 89 -11.57 5.04 -10.37
N LYS A 90 -12.03 3.82 -10.61
CA LYS A 90 -11.68 2.65 -9.82
C LYS A 90 -10.43 1.99 -10.41
N ILE A 91 -9.39 1.87 -9.62
CA ILE A 91 -8.12 1.28 -10.02
C ILE A 91 -7.86 0.05 -9.15
N GLU A 92 -7.51 -1.07 -9.78
CA GLU A 92 -7.22 -2.32 -9.09
C GLU A 92 -5.74 -2.66 -9.21
N PHE A 93 -5.20 -3.26 -8.15
CA PHE A 93 -3.79 -3.60 -8.02
C PHE A 93 -3.62 -5.02 -7.51
N THR A 94 -2.52 -5.66 -7.91
CA THR A 94 -1.92 -6.75 -7.14
C THR A 94 -0.78 -6.18 -6.31
N LEU A 95 -0.57 -6.78 -5.15
CA LEU A 95 0.44 -6.34 -4.19
C LEU A 95 1.34 -7.50 -3.82
N THR A 96 2.63 -7.22 -3.68
CA THR A 96 3.59 -8.16 -3.07
C THR A 96 4.47 -7.39 -2.11
N ALA A 97 5.00 -8.10 -1.13
CA ALA A 97 6.06 -7.59 -0.25
C ALA A 97 7.09 -8.70 -0.06
N ARG A 98 8.36 -8.32 -0.02
CA ARG A 98 9.47 -9.24 0.16
C ARG A 98 10.54 -8.63 1.04
N ASP A 99 11.31 -9.49 1.70
CA ASP A 99 12.56 -9.13 2.37
C ASP A 99 13.73 -9.84 1.67
N GLY A 100 14.90 -9.82 2.28
CA GLY A 100 16.08 -10.47 1.70
C GLY A 100 15.99 -11.99 1.59
N ALA A 101 15.07 -12.63 2.32
CA ALA A 101 14.87 -14.08 2.30
C ALA A 101 13.78 -14.52 1.31
N GLY A 102 12.94 -13.62 0.83
CA GLY A 102 11.88 -13.94 -0.13
C GLY A 102 10.58 -13.18 0.12
N GLU A 103 9.51 -13.66 -0.49
CA GLU A 103 8.19 -13.06 -0.34
C GLU A 103 7.68 -13.22 1.08
N ILE A 104 7.16 -12.14 1.65
CA ILE A 104 6.58 -12.13 2.99
C ILE A 104 5.06 -11.89 2.98
N GLY A 105 4.53 -11.41 1.87
CA GLY A 105 3.09 -11.16 1.77
C GLY A 105 2.66 -10.84 0.35
N ASN A 106 1.36 -11.00 0.11
CA ASN A 106 0.75 -10.71 -1.19
C ASN A 106 -0.74 -10.45 -1.04
N GLY A 107 -1.34 -9.86 -2.05
CA GLY A 107 -2.78 -9.64 -2.06
C GLY A 107 -3.25 -8.74 -3.18
N THR A 108 -4.44 -8.19 -2.98
CA THR A 108 -5.10 -7.30 -3.92
C THR A 108 -5.55 -6.03 -3.22
N HIS A 109 -5.72 -4.98 -4.01
CA HIS A 109 -6.05 -3.66 -3.49
C HIS A 109 -6.87 -2.88 -4.53
N THR A 110 -7.80 -2.09 -4.04
CA THR A 110 -8.59 -1.18 -4.88
C THR A 110 -8.47 0.22 -4.33
N ARG A 111 -8.23 1.18 -5.22
CA ARG A 111 -8.25 2.59 -4.91
C ARG A 111 -9.23 3.31 -5.83
N VAL A 112 -9.77 4.42 -5.36
CA VAL A 112 -10.66 5.26 -6.14
C VAL A 112 -10.06 6.65 -6.25
N ILE A 113 -9.97 7.16 -7.48
CA ILE A 113 -9.49 8.51 -7.75
C ILE A 113 -10.59 9.48 -7.37
N VAL A 114 -10.28 10.49 -6.58
CA VAL A 114 -11.22 11.51 -6.11
C VAL A 114 -10.65 12.90 -6.36
N ASP A 115 -11.54 13.88 -6.49
CA ASP A 115 -11.18 15.30 -6.40
C ASP A 115 -10.98 15.62 -4.93
N GLU A 116 -9.78 15.99 -4.56
CA GLU A 116 -9.40 16.17 -3.15
C GLU A 116 -10.27 17.20 -2.43
N ALA A 117 -10.47 18.36 -3.06
CA ALA A 117 -11.27 19.44 -2.45
C ALA A 117 -12.73 19.02 -2.26
N LYS A 118 -13.33 18.38 -3.26
CA LYS A 118 -14.73 17.91 -3.17
C LYS A 118 -14.87 16.79 -2.15
N PHE A 119 -13.90 15.89 -2.11
CA PHE A 119 -13.90 14.77 -1.16
C PHE A 119 -13.88 15.28 0.28
N MET A 120 -12.94 16.18 0.58
CA MET A 120 -12.81 16.75 1.92
C MET A 120 -14.00 17.63 2.29
N ALA A 121 -14.58 18.37 1.34
CA ALA A 121 -15.77 19.18 1.58
C ALA A 121 -16.98 18.34 2.01
N LYS A 122 -17.16 17.15 1.42
CA LYS A 122 -18.21 16.22 1.83
C LYS A 122 -18.04 15.75 3.27
N LEU A 123 -16.80 15.53 3.71
CA LEU A 123 -16.51 15.07 5.07
C LEU A 123 -16.89 16.12 6.10
N SER A 124 -16.70 17.41 5.80
CA SER A 124 -17.02 18.47 6.73
C SER A 124 -18.54 18.60 6.99
N GLY A 125 -19.39 18.01 6.16
CA GLY A 125 -20.83 17.97 6.36
C GLY A 125 -21.35 16.73 7.08
N ARG A 126 -20.48 15.87 7.53
CA ARG A 126 -20.87 14.61 8.19
C ARG A 126 -21.00 14.76 9.69
#